data_ff4aa842ef3f5be2496dd041934ad270
#
_entry.id   ff4aa842ef3f5be2496dd041934ad270
#
_cell.length_a   1.000
_cell.length_b   1.000
_cell.length_c   1.000
_cell.angle_alpha   90.00
_cell.angle_beta   90.00
_cell.angle_gamma   90.00
#
_symmetry.space_group_name_H-M   'P 1'
#
loop_
_entity.id
_entity.type
_entity.pdbx_description
1 polymer ?
#
loop_
_entity_poly.entity_id
_entity_poly.type
_entity_poly.pdbx_seq_one_letter_code
_entity_poly.pdbx_strand_id
1 'polypeptide(L)'
;SFSLNVHQQEQIPAMINAPLFDWVIENLLKNALDAMDGQGKIDIEIKNEISQVIIDVKDSGKGISKANVAKVFKPGFSTKKRGWGLGLSLSKRIIEQYHKGELYVKHSEPGKGTTFRIVLKK
;
A
#
# COMPACT_ATOMS: atom_id res chain seq x y z
N SER A 1 3.19 0.19 20.34
CA SER A 1 3.85 -0.91 19.63
C SER A 1 2.97 -1.45 18.49
N PHE A 2 3.59 -2.02 17.50
CA PHE A 2 2.87 -2.64 16.39
C PHE A 2 3.52 -3.97 16.03
N SER A 3 2.77 -4.81 15.32
CA SER A 3 3.33 -6.03 14.77
C SER A 3 3.24 -6.01 13.24
N LEU A 4 4.26 -6.58 12.60
CA LEU A 4 4.35 -6.71 11.15
C LEU A 4 4.44 -8.18 10.80
N ASN A 5 3.49 -8.67 10.02
CA ASN A 5 3.48 -10.04 9.55
C ASN A 5 3.60 -10.05 8.03
N VAL A 6 4.51 -10.86 7.52
CA VAL A 6 4.72 -11.01 6.08
C VAL A 6 4.43 -12.45 5.71
N HIS A 7 3.50 -12.64 4.78
CA HIS A 7 3.10 -13.96 4.30
C HIS A 7 3.50 -14.10 2.84
N GLN A 8 4.56 -14.85 2.60
CA GLN A 8 5.09 -15.08 1.27
C GLN A 8 5.16 -16.59 1.03
N GLN A 9 4.52 -17.06 -0.04
CA GLN A 9 4.43 -18.48 -0.34
C GLN A 9 5.77 -19.05 -0.79
N GLU A 10 6.50 -18.31 -1.62
CA GLU A 10 7.79 -18.74 -2.17
C GLU A 10 8.50 -17.53 -2.77
N GLN A 11 9.71 -17.73 -3.26
CA GLN A 11 10.42 -16.66 -3.97
C GLN A 11 9.66 -16.34 -5.26
N ILE A 12 9.27 -15.08 -5.42
CA ILE A 12 8.38 -14.66 -6.50
C ILE A 12 9.12 -13.75 -7.47
N PRO A 13 9.34 -14.19 -8.73
CA PRO A 13 9.95 -13.31 -9.72
C PRO A 13 8.94 -12.29 -10.26
N ALA A 14 9.37 -11.04 -10.34
CA ALA A 14 8.60 -9.97 -10.95
C ALA A 14 9.58 -8.97 -11.54
N MET A 15 9.15 -8.29 -12.61
CA MET A 15 9.95 -7.23 -13.22
C MET A 15 9.78 -5.96 -12.41
N ILE A 16 10.77 -5.65 -11.58
CA ILE A 16 10.70 -4.46 -10.74
C ILE A 16 12.01 -3.65 -10.80
N ASN A 17 11.87 -2.36 -10.58
CA ASN A 17 13.01 -1.50 -10.27
C ASN A 17 13.12 -1.50 -8.73
N ALA A 18 14.09 -2.22 -8.20
CA ALA A 18 14.17 -2.45 -6.77
C ALA A 18 14.18 -1.15 -5.92
N PRO A 19 15.00 -0.15 -6.22
CA PRO A 19 14.97 1.09 -5.42
C PRO A 19 13.62 1.80 -5.44
N LEU A 20 12.96 1.87 -6.60
CA LEU A 20 11.66 2.49 -6.70
C LEU A 20 10.59 1.66 -6.00
N PHE A 21 10.64 0.36 -6.16
CA PHE A 21 9.68 -0.52 -5.51
C PHE A 21 9.82 -0.48 -3.99
N ASP A 22 11.05 -0.50 -3.48
CA ASP A 22 11.31 -0.40 -2.05
C ASP A 22 10.74 0.90 -1.48
N TRP A 23 10.89 2.00 -2.22
CA TRP A 23 10.33 3.28 -1.80
C TRP A 23 8.80 3.22 -1.66
N VAL A 24 8.13 2.55 -2.61
CA VAL A 24 6.68 2.37 -2.55
C VAL A 24 6.27 1.59 -1.31
N ILE A 25 6.94 0.46 -1.06
CA ILE A 25 6.65 -0.37 0.11
C ILE A 25 6.87 0.42 1.40
N GLU A 26 7.99 1.13 1.52
CA GLU A 26 8.26 1.95 2.70
C GLU A 26 7.17 3.01 2.90
N ASN A 27 6.73 3.62 1.81
CA ASN A 27 5.69 4.64 1.88
C ASN A 27 4.36 4.06 2.35
N LEU A 28 3.98 2.88 1.85
CA LEU A 28 2.77 2.20 2.30
C LEU A 28 2.86 1.81 3.76
N LEU A 29 4.03 1.34 4.22
CA LEU A 29 4.25 1.00 5.62
C LEU A 29 4.16 2.23 6.52
N LYS A 30 4.73 3.35 6.10
CA LYS A 30 4.62 4.60 6.85
C LYS A 30 3.17 5.06 6.97
N ASN A 31 2.41 4.96 5.89
CA ASN A 31 0.99 5.29 5.92
C ASN A 31 0.23 4.39 6.88
N ALA A 32 0.55 3.09 6.89
CA ALA A 32 -0.08 2.16 7.82
C ALA A 32 0.22 2.51 9.26
N LEU A 33 1.48 2.81 9.58
CA LEU A 33 1.87 3.21 10.93
C LEU A 33 1.17 4.49 11.36
N ASP A 34 1.07 5.47 10.47
CA ASP A 34 0.38 6.72 10.77
C ASP A 34 -1.11 6.48 11.02
N ALA A 35 -1.73 5.62 10.24
CA ALA A 35 -3.15 5.31 10.40
C ALA A 35 -3.45 4.58 11.71
N MET A 36 -2.46 3.91 12.27
CA MET A 36 -2.58 3.17 13.53
C MET A 36 -2.03 3.95 14.74
N ASP A 37 -1.50 5.15 14.52
CA ASP A 37 -0.82 5.93 15.56
C ASP A 37 0.31 5.13 16.22
N GLY A 38 1.02 4.32 15.43
CA GLY A 38 2.13 3.51 15.90
C GLY A 38 1.74 2.27 16.68
N GLN A 39 0.45 1.97 16.78
CA GLN A 39 -0.05 0.79 17.51
C GLN A 39 -1.02 0.03 16.63
N GLY A 40 -0.80 -1.27 16.51
CA GLY A 40 -1.68 -2.11 15.75
C GLY A 40 -0.94 -3.20 15.00
N LYS A 41 -1.55 -3.65 13.91
CA LYS A 41 -1.06 -4.80 13.18
C LYS A 41 -1.00 -4.50 11.69
N ILE A 42 0.13 -4.84 11.07
CA ILE A 42 0.30 -4.76 9.62
C ILE A 42 0.53 -6.17 9.11
N ASP A 43 -0.25 -6.57 8.13
CA ASP A 43 -0.08 -7.86 7.43
C ASP A 43 0.25 -7.58 5.98
N ILE A 44 1.34 -8.18 5.49
CA ILE A 44 1.70 -8.13 4.08
C ILE A 44 1.52 -9.54 3.53
N GLU A 45 0.68 -9.68 2.52
CA GLU A 45 0.45 -10.96 1.86
C GLU A 45 0.88 -10.85 0.40
N ILE A 46 1.73 -11.79 -0.03
CA ILE A 46 2.22 -11.83 -1.40
C ILE A 46 1.71 -13.10 -2.05
N LYS A 47 0.96 -12.95 -3.14
CA LYS A 47 0.39 -14.07 -3.89
C LYS A 47 1.02 -14.14 -5.26
N ASN A 48 1.54 -15.32 -5.59
CA ASN A 48 2.14 -15.59 -6.89
C ASN A 48 1.10 -16.26 -7.78
N GLU A 49 0.60 -15.52 -8.77
CA GLU A 49 -0.36 -16.05 -9.75
C GLU A 49 0.33 -16.29 -11.08
N ILE A 50 -0.35 -16.97 -12.00
CA ILE A 50 0.24 -17.37 -13.28
C ILE A 50 0.77 -16.16 -14.06
N SER A 51 -0.01 -15.10 -14.17
CA SER A 51 0.33 -13.94 -15.00
C SER A 51 0.63 -12.67 -14.19
N GLN A 52 0.54 -12.73 -12.87
CA GLN A 52 0.71 -11.54 -12.04
C GLN A 52 1.12 -11.90 -10.62
N VAL A 53 1.66 -10.91 -9.93
CA VAL A 53 1.96 -10.99 -8.49
C VAL A 53 1.08 -9.97 -7.80
N ILE A 54 0.40 -10.39 -6.74
CA ILE A 54 -0.46 -9.51 -5.95
C ILE A 54 0.16 -9.31 -4.57
N ILE A 55 0.31 -8.06 -4.17
CA ILE A 55 0.85 -7.71 -2.86
C ILE A 55 -0.20 -6.88 -2.12
N ASP A 56 -0.67 -7.40 -0.99
CA ASP A 56 -1.63 -6.71 -0.15
C ASP A 56 -0.94 -6.23 1.13
N VAL A 57 -1.09 -4.94 1.43
CA VAL A 57 -0.61 -4.33 2.66
C VAL A 57 -1.84 -3.93 3.47
N LYS A 58 -2.10 -4.67 4.53
CA LYS A 58 -3.28 -4.48 5.38
C LYS A 58 -2.88 -3.93 6.73
N ASP A 59 -3.52 -2.85 7.14
CA ASP A 59 -3.34 -2.30 8.48
C ASP A 59 -4.63 -2.36 9.28
N SER A 60 -4.50 -2.24 10.60
CA SER A 60 -5.63 -2.21 11.53
C SER A 60 -5.91 -0.78 12.02
N GLY A 61 -5.66 0.20 11.17
CA GLY A 61 -5.76 1.60 11.54
C GLY A 61 -7.15 2.20 11.45
N LYS A 62 -7.19 3.51 11.31
CA LYS A 62 -8.46 4.25 11.31
C LYS A 62 -9.35 4.04 10.09
N GLY A 63 -8.79 3.48 9.02
CA GLY A 63 -9.53 3.29 7.79
C GLY A 63 -9.72 4.59 7.00
N ILE A 64 -10.36 4.46 5.85
CA ILE A 64 -10.61 5.57 4.93
C ILE A 64 -12.10 5.56 4.61
N SER A 65 -12.76 6.72 4.72
CA SER A 65 -14.17 6.82 4.35
C SER A 65 -14.35 6.62 2.85
N LYS A 66 -15.55 6.19 2.43
CA LYS A 66 -15.84 5.99 1.00
C LYS A 66 -15.59 7.25 0.19
N ALA A 67 -15.93 8.41 0.75
CA ALA A 67 -15.72 9.69 0.07
C ALA A 67 -14.24 9.95 -0.19
N ASN A 68 -13.35 9.51 0.70
CA ASN A 68 -11.92 9.74 0.58
C ASN A 68 -11.19 8.66 -0.20
N VAL A 69 -11.73 7.45 -0.30
CA VAL A 69 -11.06 6.37 -1.05
C VAL A 69 -10.72 6.81 -2.48
N ALA A 70 -11.64 7.50 -3.14
CA ALA A 70 -11.39 7.98 -4.50
C ALA A 70 -10.37 9.12 -4.57
N LYS A 71 -10.03 9.74 -3.44
CA LYS A 71 -9.17 10.93 -3.40
C LYS A 71 -7.77 10.66 -2.88
N VAL A 72 -7.54 9.51 -2.22
CA VAL A 72 -6.27 9.28 -1.51
C VAL A 72 -5.05 9.29 -2.42
N PHE A 73 -5.22 9.02 -3.71
CA PHE A 73 -4.12 9.04 -4.67
C PHE A 73 -3.96 10.38 -5.38
N LYS A 74 -4.79 11.36 -5.08
CA LYS A 74 -4.64 12.69 -5.69
C LYS A 74 -3.49 13.44 -5.04
N PRO A 75 -2.66 14.13 -5.84
CA PRO A 75 -1.60 14.97 -5.28
C PRO A 75 -2.16 16.00 -4.30
N GLY A 76 -1.49 16.15 -3.18
CA GLY A 76 -1.91 17.10 -2.16
C GLY A 76 -2.94 16.58 -1.17
N PHE A 77 -3.53 15.40 -1.39
CA PHE A 77 -4.45 14.83 -0.43
C PHE A 77 -3.69 14.28 0.78
N SER A 78 -4.01 14.77 1.96
CA SER A 78 -3.44 14.26 3.20
C SER A 78 -4.34 14.61 4.37
N THR A 79 -4.57 13.61 5.24
CA THR A 79 -5.25 13.83 6.52
C THR A 79 -4.24 13.93 7.66
N LYS A 80 -2.96 13.95 7.34
CA LYS A 80 -1.86 13.97 8.31
C LYS A 80 -1.37 15.38 8.54
N LYS A 81 -0.94 15.66 9.76
CA LYS A 81 -0.31 16.95 10.07
C LYS A 81 1.06 17.09 9.42
N ARG A 82 1.74 15.96 9.20
CA ARG A 82 3.05 15.90 8.53
C ARG A 82 2.88 15.13 7.26
N GLY A 83 2.59 15.73 6.23
CA GLY A 83 2.48 15.05 4.97
C GLY A 83 2.41 16.08 3.89
N TRP A 84 3.09 15.82 2.83
CA TRP A 84 3.04 16.67 1.65
C TRP A 84 1.89 16.27 0.74
N GLY A 85 1.18 15.16 1.09
CA GLY A 85 0.09 14.64 0.29
C GLY A 85 0.56 14.04 -1.03
N LEU A 86 1.84 13.71 -1.13
CA LEU A 86 2.42 13.21 -2.39
C LEU A 86 2.79 11.73 -2.35
N GLY A 87 2.88 11.13 -1.14
CA GLY A 87 3.35 9.76 -1.00
C GLY A 87 2.55 8.75 -1.80
N LEU A 88 1.23 8.75 -1.64
CA LEU A 88 0.37 7.79 -2.34
C LEU A 88 0.27 8.10 -3.82
N SER A 89 0.18 9.37 -4.21
CA SER A 89 0.12 9.72 -5.63
C SER A 89 1.40 9.31 -6.36
N LEU A 90 2.56 9.52 -5.72
CA LEU A 90 3.84 9.14 -6.31
C LEU A 90 3.99 7.61 -6.33
N SER A 91 3.56 6.92 -5.28
CA SER A 91 3.56 5.46 -5.25
C SER A 91 2.75 4.87 -6.40
N LYS A 92 1.56 5.42 -6.64
CA LYS A 92 0.71 4.99 -7.73
C LYS A 92 1.38 5.21 -9.08
N ARG A 93 2.01 6.37 -9.27
CA ARG A 93 2.75 6.67 -10.50
C ARG A 93 3.89 5.67 -10.71
N ILE A 94 4.66 5.37 -9.67
CA ILE A 94 5.76 4.41 -9.76
C ILE A 94 5.24 3.03 -10.18
N ILE A 95 4.20 2.55 -9.54
CA ILE A 95 3.65 1.24 -9.87
C ILE A 95 3.04 1.23 -11.27
N GLU A 96 2.29 2.25 -11.65
CA GLU A 96 1.59 2.25 -12.94
C GLU A 96 2.49 2.60 -14.12
N GLN A 97 3.36 3.60 -13.98
CA GLN A 97 4.19 4.04 -15.09
C GLN A 97 5.49 3.27 -15.23
N TYR A 98 6.17 2.99 -14.14
CA TYR A 98 7.47 2.30 -14.19
C TYR A 98 7.35 0.79 -14.13
N HIS A 99 6.30 0.26 -13.53
CA HIS A 99 6.14 -1.18 -13.37
C HIS A 99 4.97 -1.74 -14.18
N LYS A 100 4.19 -0.90 -14.84
CA LYS A 100 3.03 -1.30 -15.63
C LYS A 100 2.01 -2.11 -14.81
N GLY A 101 1.92 -1.81 -13.53
CA GLY A 101 1.03 -2.49 -12.63
C GLY A 101 -0.13 -1.62 -12.18
N GLU A 102 -0.72 -1.98 -11.06
CA GLU A 102 -1.83 -1.25 -10.46
C GLU A 102 -1.60 -1.07 -8.97
N LEU A 103 -2.02 0.06 -8.42
CA LEU A 103 -2.06 0.31 -6.99
C LEU A 103 -3.41 0.94 -6.65
N TYR A 104 -4.16 0.30 -5.75
CA TYR A 104 -5.47 0.80 -5.37
C TYR A 104 -5.84 0.34 -3.97
N VAL A 105 -6.89 0.93 -3.42
CA VAL A 105 -7.46 0.50 -2.14
C VAL A 105 -8.38 -0.68 -2.43
N LYS A 106 -7.98 -1.86 -1.98
CA LYS A 106 -8.80 -3.06 -2.14
C LYS A 106 -10.01 -3.01 -1.22
N HIS A 107 -9.79 -2.58 0.01
CA HIS A 107 -10.82 -2.54 1.04
C HIS A 107 -10.42 -1.53 2.10
N SER A 108 -11.40 -0.79 2.59
CA SER A 108 -11.19 0.07 3.75
C SER A 108 -12.51 0.25 4.48
N GLU A 109 -12.43 0.25 5.80
CA GLU A 109 -13.58 0.43 6.66
C GLU A 109 -13.18 1.33 7.83
N PRO A 110 -13.89 2.46 8.02
CA PRO A 110 -13.58 3.37 9.12
C PRO A 110 -13.59 2.63 10.47
N GLY A 111 -12.54 2.81 11.24
CA GLY A 111 -12.38 2.17 12.55
C GLY A 111 -11.83 0.76 12.49
N LYS A 112 -11.66 0.16 11.31
CA LYS A 112 -11.19 -1.22 11.19
C LYS A 112 -9.90 -1.38 10.41
N GLY A 113 -9.61 -0.46 9.49
CA GLY A 113 -8.35 -0.48 8.77
C GLY A 113 -8.49 -0.42 7.27
N THR A 114 -7.36 -0.54 6.58
CA THR A 114 -7.27 -0.40 5.13
C THR A 114 -6.37 -1.47 4.55
N THR A 115 -6.72 -1.97 3.37
CA THR A 115 -5.87 -2.85 2.58
C THR A 115 -5.56 -2.17 1.25
N PHE A 116 -4.27 -1.88 1.02
CA PHE A 116 -3.79 -1.43 -0.27
C PHE A 116 -3.31 -2.64 -1.07
N ARG A 117 -3.65 -2.67 -2.33
CA ARG A 117 -3.25 -3.77 -3.22
C ARG A 117 -2.37 -3.27 -4.35
N ILE A 118 -1.25 -3.96 -4.54
CA ILE A 118 -0.36 -3.78 -5.69
C ILE A 118 -0.49 -5.00 -6.58
N VAL A 119 -0.70 -4.78 -7.88
CA VAL A 119 -0.71 -5.86 -8.87
C VAL A 119 0.44 -5.61 -9.82
N LEU A 120 1.33 -6.57 -9.94
CA LEU A 120 2.47 -6.52 -10.85
C LEU A 120 2.32 -7.61 -11.91
N LYS A 121 2.51 -7.25 -13.15
CA LYS A 121 2.49 -8.22 -14.26
C LYS A 121 3.82 -8.95 -14.32
N LYS A 122 3.77 -10.22 -14.65
CA LYS A 122 4.96 -11.03 -14.88
C LYS A 122 5.52 -10.86 -16.29
#